data_628f208ce148b8a57f5d4843303928ec
#
_entry.id   628f208ce148b8a57f5d4843303928ec
#
_cell.length_a   1.000
_cell.length_b   1.000
_cell.length_c   1.000
_cell.angle_alpha   90.00
_cell.angle_beta   90.00
_cell.angle_gamma   90.00
#
_symmetry.space_group_name_H-M   'P 1'
#
loop_
_entity.id
_entity.type
_entity.pdbx_description
1 polymer ?
#
loop_
_entity_poly.entity_id
_entity_poly.type
_entity_poly.pdbx_seq_one_letter_code
_entity_poly.pdbx_strand_id
1 'polypeptide(L)'
;MRAPGTYRIEVDGLPPSDPFPVKAEPYAALADAAIKAHYFNRAGIALLAEHAGQWARAAGHPDDEVFVHASAASPERPAGTIIPAPYGWYDAGDYNKYVVNSGITMHAILSAWEHFPGFFRGRDLGIPESGN
;
A
#
# COMPACT_ATOMS: atom_id res chain seq x y z
N MET A 1 14.47 1.76 28.52
CA MET A 1 13.09 1.97 28.99
C MET A 1 12.23 0.83 28.48
N ARG A 2 11.45 0.17 29.34
CA ARG A 2 10.59 -0.97 28.96
C ARG A 2 9.13 -0.80 29.37
N ALA A 3 8.84 0.13 30.29
CA ALA A 3 7.48 0.39 30.72
C ALA A 3 6.79 1.42 29.79
N PRO A 4 5.53 1.23 29.41
CA PRO A 4 4.76 2.25 28.69
C PRO A 4 4.62 3.52 29.54
N GLY A 5 4.68 4.68 28.90
CA GLY A 5 4.60 5.98 29.57
C GLY A 5 5.11 7.12 28.71
N THR A 6 5.05 8.34 29.22
CA THR A 6 5.64 9.52 28.59
C THR A 6 6.92 9.88 29.32
N TYR A 7 7.99 10.02 28.59
CA TYR A 7 9.35 10.25 29.09
C TYR A 7 9.95 11.51 28.51
N ARG A 8 10.96 12.03 29.23
CA ARG A 8 11.89 13.05 28.75
C ARG A 8 13.33 12.56 29.01
N ILE A 9 14.24 12.98 28.20
CA ILE A 9 15.68 12.79 28.45
C ILE A 9 16.21 14.05 29.12
N GLU A 10 16.86 13.88 30.25
CA GLU A 10 17.52 14.95 30.97
C GLU A 10 19.03 14.67 31.02
N VAL A 11 19.81 15.66 30.66
CA VAL A 11 21.27 15.60 30.68
C VAL A 11 21.76 16.84 31.42
N ASP A 12 22.69 16.65 32.34
CA ASP A 12 23.25 17.76 33.15
C ASP A 12 23.81 18.84 32.24
N GLY A 13 23.40 20.09 32.49
CA GLY A 13 23.86 21.27 31.76
C GLY A 13 23.14 21.49 30.39
N LEU A 14 22.14 20.67 30.01
CA LEU A 14 21.35 20.86 28.82
C LEU A 14 19.85 21.00 29.15
N PRO A 15 19.08 21.71 28.31
CA PRO A 15 17.62 21.70 28.43
C PRO A 15 17.05 20.28 28.28
N PRO A 16 15.98 19.92 29.02
CA PRO A 16 15.30 18.64 28.81
C PRO A 16 14.78 18.48 27.36
N SER A 17 14.75 17.24 26.87
CA SER A 17 14.12 16.93 25.57
C SER A 17 12.62 17.23 25.61
N ASP A 18 12.00 17.33 24.41
CA ASP A 18 10.56 17.22 24.30
C ASP A 18 10.08 15.88 24.87
N PRO A 19 8.84 15.82 25.42
CA PRO A 19 8.27 14.58 25.89
C PRO A 19 8.01 13.63 24.73
N PHE A 20 8.32 12.34 24.90
CA PHE A 20 8.04 11.30 23.91
C PHE A 20 7.37 10.09 24.57
N PRO A 21 6.42 9.45 23.88
CA PRO A 21 5.75 8.25 24.39
C PRO A 21 6.60 6.99 24.17
N VAL A 22 6.61 6.12 25.17
CA VAL A 22 7.02 4.72 25.04
C VAL A 22 5.76 3.87 25.06
N LYS A 23 5.53 3.09 24.00
CA LYS A 23 4.35 2.25 23.82
C LYS A 23 4.78 0.84 23.45
N ALA A 24 3.87 -0.14 23.63
CA ALA A 24 4.12 -1.52 23.21
C ALA A 24 4.23 -1.63 21.68
N GLU A 25 3.39 -0.90 20.95
CA GLU A 25 3.36 -0.87 19.49
C GLU A 25 3.42 0.59 18.97
N PRO A 26 4.59 1.25 19.05
CA PRO A 26 4.69 2.68 18.73
C PRO A 26 4.42 3.01 17.25
N TYR A 27 4.59 2.05 16.36
CA TYR A 27 4.46 2.21 14.91
C TYR A 27 3.24 1.49 14.30
N ALA A 28 2.35 0.93 15.12
CA ALA A 28 1.19 0.18 14.60
C ALA A 28 0.35 1.00 13.62
N ALA A 29 -0.04 2.23 14.00
CA ALA A 29 -0.83 3.10 13.12
C ALA A 29 -0.08 3.48 11.83
N LEU A 30 1.25 3.66 11.90
CA LEU A 30 2.06 3.94 10.71
C LEU A 30 2.13 2.73 9.78
N ALA A 31 2.29 1.52 10.35
CA ALA A 31 2.30 0.29 9.58
C ALA A 31 0.95 0.04 8.90
N ASP A 32 -0.16 0.26 9.60
CA ASP A 32 -1.51 0.15 9.03
C ASP A 32 -1.71 1.13 7.88
N ALA A 33 -1.30 2.38 8.06
CA ALA A 33 -1.39 3.41 7.03
C ALA A 33 -0.52 3.07 5.81
N ALA A 34 0.69 2.55 6.02
CA ALA A 34 1.59 2.14 4.94
C ALA A 34 1.00 0.99 4.11
N ILE A 35 0.39 0.00 4.75
CA ILE A 35 -0.26 -1.11 4.05
C ILE A 35 -1.53 -0.62 3.34
N LYS A 36 -2.36 0.18 4.02
CA LYS A 36 -3.58 0.76 3.45
C LYS A 36 -3.30 1.70 2.27
N ALA A 37 -2.13 2.31 2.17
CA ALA A 37 -1.74 3.15 1.03
C ALA A 37 -1.89 2.41 -0.31
N HIS A 38 -1.61 1.11 -0.35
CA HIS A 38 -1.79 0.30 -1.55
C HIS A 38 -3.26 0.15 -1.98
N TYR A 39 -4.21 0.25 -1.04
CA TYR A 39 -5.64 0.29 -1.39
C TYR A 39 -6.00 1.53 -2.20
N PHE A 40 -5.45 2.69 -1.85
CA PHE A 40 -5.74 3.95 -2.54
C PHE A 40 -5.20 3.99 -3.98
N ASN A 41 -4.17 3.22 -4.28
CA ASN A 41 -3.57 3.16 -5.62
C ASN A 41 -4.18 2.06 -6.51
N ARG A 42 -5.20 1.33 -6.08
CA ARG A 42 -5.84 0.30 -6.89
C ARG A 42 -6.42 0.89 -8.17
N ALA A 43 -6.13 0.25 -9.31
CA ALA A 43 -6.68 0.60 -10.62
C ALA A 43 -7.94 -0.23 -10.93
N GLY A 44 -8.82 0.30 -11.77
CA GLY A 44 -9.96 -0.44 -12.32
C GLY A 44 -11.13 -0.70 -11.35
N ILE A 45 -11.04 -0.26 -10.09
CA ILE A 45 -12.12 -0.41 -9.10
C ILE A 45 -12.54 0.93 -8.48
N ALA A 46 -13.76 1.00 -7.98
CA ALA A 46 -14.20 2.12 -7.16
C ALA A 46 -13.59 2.02 -5.76
N LEU A 47 -13.19 3.16 -5.19
CA LEU A 47 -12.87 3.30 -3.79
C LEU A 47 -14.08 3.87 -3.06
N LEU A 48 -14.76 3.03 -2.28
CA LEU A 48 -15.99 3.41 -1.61
C LEU A 48 -15.71 4.27 -0.37
N ALA A 49 -16.63 5.19 -0.06
CA ALA A 49 -16.47 6.14 1.03
C ALA A 49 -16.34 5.45 2.42
N GLU A 50 -16.93 4.28 2.60
CA GLU A 50 -16.81 3.48 3.84
C GLU A 50 -15.37 3.06 4.14
N HIS A 51 -14.53 2.89 3.10
CA HIS A 51 -13.12 2.51 3.22
C HIS A 51 -12.16 3.66 2.96
N ALA A 52 -12.52 4.57 2.03
CA ALA A 52 -11.64 5.64 1.56
C ALA A 52 -11.98 7.02 2.13
N GLY A 53 -13.13 7.19 2.82
CA GLY A 53 -13.55 8.47 3.37
C GLY A 53 -13.63 9.55 2.29
N GLN A 54 -13.03 10.70 2.55
CA GLN A 54 -12.99 11.84 1.62
C GLN A 54 -12.21 11.55 0.30
N TRP A 55 -11.44 10.47 0.24
CA TRP A 55 -10.67 10.03 -0.93
C TRP A 55 -11.41 8.99 -1.78
N ALA A 56 -12.73 8.84 -1.55
CA ALA A 56 -13.57 7.98 -2.37
C ALA A 56 -13.55 8.44 -3.84
N ARG A 57 -13.54 7.49 -4.77
CA ARG A 57 -13.59 7.77 -6.20
C ARG A 57 -14.26 6.64 -6.97
N ALA A 58 -14.81 6.97 -8.12
CA ALA A 58 -15.33 5.97 -9.05
C ALA A 58 -14.20 5.08 -9.61
N ALA A 59 -14.56 3.93 -10.15
CA ALA A 59 -13.65 3.14 -10.96
C ALA A 59 -13.18 3.94 -12.17
N GLY A 60 -11.91 3.81 -12.50
CA GLY A 60 -11.30 4.43 -13.67
C GLY A 60 -10.31 3.48 -14.32
N HIS A 61 -9.96 3.75 -15.58
CA HIS A 61 -8.95 3.00 -16.34
C HIS A 61 -9.20 1.49 -16.30
N PRO A 62 -10.31 0.99 -16.91
CA PRO A 62 -10.65 -0.44 -16.93
C PRO A 62 -9.61 -1.29 -17.63
N ASP A 63 -8.87 -0.71 -18.61
CA ASP A 63 -7.77 -1.34 -19.35
C ASP A 63 -8.15 -2.71 -19.95
N ASP A 64 -9.38 -2.84 -20.40
CA ASP A 64 -9.92 -4.03 -21.07
C ASP A 64 -9.50 -4.10 -22.55
N GLU A 65 -9.03 -2.99 -23.14
CA GLU A 65 -8.52 -2.90 -24.49
C GLU A 65 -7.12 -2.26 -24.53
N VAL A 66 -6.10 -2.99 -24.10
CA VAL A 66 -4.70 -2.51 -24.13
C VAL A 66 -4.01 -3.05 -25.37
N PHE A 67 -3.44 -2.14 -26.20
CA PHE A 67 -2.75 -2.51 -27.43
C PHE A 67 -1.29 -2.87 -27.16
N VAL A 68 -0.85 -3.99 -27.75
CA VAL A 68 0.58 -4.34 -27.77
C VAL A 68 1.35 -3.33 -28.59
N HIS A 69 2.27 -2.61 -27.95
CA HIS A 69 3.17 -1.69 -28.64
C HIS A 69 4.21 -2.46 -29.47
N ALA A 70 4.68 -1.87 -30.57
CA ALA A 70 5.63 -2.51 -31.50
C ALA A 70 6.91 -2.99 -30.80
N SER A 71 7.41 -2.26 -29.79
CA SER A 71 8.60 -2.65 -29.02
C SER A 71 8.42 -3.90 -28.14
N ALA A 72 7.17 -4.30 -27.87
CA ALA A 72 6.81 -5.47 -27.07
C ALA A 72 6.19 -6.61 -27.92
N ALA A 73 6.18 -6.45 -29.22
CA ALA A 73 5.59 -7.43 -30.12
C ALA A 73 6.45 -8.68 -30.28
N SER A 74 5.80 -9.81 -30.49
CA SER A 74 6.40 -11.09 -30.86
C SER A 74 5.57 -11.75 -31.96
N PRO A 75 6.06 -12.84 -32.60
CA PRO A 75 5.25 -13.59 -33.56
C PRO A 75 3.90 -14.08 -33.00
N GLU A 76 3.88 -14.51 -31.74
CA GLU A 76 2.69 -14.99 -31.04
C GLU A 76 1.78 -13.83 -30.55
N ARG A 77 2.33 -12.62 -30.50
CA ARG A 77 1.65 -11.41 -30.00
C ARG A 77 2.06 -10.19 -30.82
N PRO A 78 1.56 -10.06 -32.05
CA PRO A 78 1.90 -8.94 -32.92
C PRO A 78 1.53 -7.58 -32.35
N ALA A 79 2.19 -6.53 -32.84
CA ALA A 79 1.82 -5.15 -32.54
C ALA A 79 0.35 -4.89 -32.89
N GLY A 80 -0.34 -4.14 -32.03
CA GLY A 80 -1.77 -3.87 -32.18
C GLY A 80 -2.71 -4.97 -31.66
N THR A 81 -2.17 -6.11 -31.20
CA THR A 81 -2.99 -7.12 -30.49
C THR A 81 -3.59 -6.49 -29.24
N ILE A 82 -4.90 -6.73 -29.01
CA ILE A 82 -5.59 -6.27 -27.82
C ILE A 82 -5.44 -7.31 -26.72
N ILE A 83 -4.99 -6.84 -25.54
CA ILE A 83 -4.85 -7.67 -24.35
C ILE A 83 -5.58 -6.97 -23.20
N PRO A 84 -6.53 -7.62 -22.51
CA PRO A 84 -7.11 -7.06 -21.31
C PRO A 84 -6.07 -7.08 -20.18
N ALA A 85 -5.92 -5.95 -19.49
CA ALA A 85 -5.05 -5.80 -18.32
C ALA A 85 -5.79 -5.06 -17.18
N PRO A 86 -6.99 -5.54 -16.78
CA PRO A 86 -7.79 -4.87 -15.76
C PRO A 86 -7.09 -4.97 -14.38
N TYR A 87 -7.47 -4.07 -13.46
CA TYR A 87 -6.96 -4.05 -12.09
C TYR A 87 -5.45 -3.73 -11.96
N GLY A 88 -4.88 -4.08 -10.82
CA GLY A 88 -3.52 -3.73 -10.43
C GLY A 88 -3.45 -2.41 -9.69
N TRP A 89 -2.28 -1.78 -9.74
CA TRP A 89 -2.01 -0.51 -9.05
C TRP A 89 -1.45 0.53 -10.01
N TYR A 90 -1.88 1.78 -9.85
CA TYR A 90 -1.16 2.93 -10.36
C TYR A 90 0.18 3.05 -9.64
N ASP A 91 1.22 3.50 -10.34
CA ASP A 91 2.56 3.61 -9.76
C ASP A 91 2.67 4.81 -8.81
N ALA A 92 2.35 6.00 -9.31
CA ALA A 92 2.48 7.24 -8.55
C ALA A 92 1.38 8.25 -8.94
N GLY A 93 1.75 9.38 -9.54
CA GLY A 93 0.82 10.40 -10.03
C GLY A 93 0.33 10.17 -11.46
N ASP A 94 0.73 9.10 -12.08
CA ASP A 94 0.28 8.66 -13.41
C ASP A 94 -0.70 7.48 -13.31
N TYR A 95 -1.25 7.07 -14.45
CA TYR A 95 -2.16 5.92 -14.54
C TYR A 95 -1.50 4.66 -15.10
N ASN A 96 -0.17 4.68 -15.24
CA ASN A 96 0.59 3.52 -15.69
C ASN A 96 0.68 2.44 -14.61
N LYS A 97 0.76 1.19 -15.05
CA LYS A 97 0.88 0.00 -14.21
C LYS A 97 2.21 -0.69 -14.54
N TYR A 98 3.23 -0.44 -13.73
CA TYR A 98 4.58 -0.97 -13.93
C TYR A 98 4.72 -2.33 -13.26
N VAL A 99 4.90 -3.38 -14.05
CA VAL A 99 4.99 -4.76 -13.57
C VAL A 99 6.14 -4.96 -12.58
N VAL A 100 7.29 -4.34 -12.85
CA VAL A 100 8.47 -4.44 -11.97
C VAL A 100 8.20 -3.82 -10.61
N ASN A 101 7.63 -2.61 -10.57
CA ASN A 101 7.31 -1.90 -9.33
C ASN A 101 6.24 -2.67 -8.52
N SER A 102 5.21 -3.17 -9.21
CA SER A 102 4.20 -4.02 -8.58
C SER A 102 4.80 -5.31 -8.01
N GLY A 103 5.76 -5.92 -8.70
CA GLY A 103 6.46 -7.12 -8.25
C GLY A 103 7.26 -6.87 -6.96
N ILE A 104 7.97 -5.75 -6.86
CA ILE A 104 8.70 -5.35 -5.64
C ILE A 104 7.72 -5.10 -4.49
N THR A 105 6.62 -4.41 -4.75
CA THR A 105 5.57 -4.16 -3.76
C THR A 105 4.99 -5.46 -3.20
N MET A 106 4.61 -6.39 -4.09
CA MET A 106 4.08 -7.69 -3.69
C MET A 106 5.10 -8.50 -2.88
N HIS A 107 6.37 -8.50 -3.31
CA HIS A 107 7.44 -9.16 -2.57
C HIS A 107 7.57 -8.59 -1.15
N ALA A 108 7.58 -7.26 -1.01
CA ALA A 108 7.72 -6.61 0.30
C ALA A 108 6.55 -6.94 1.24
N ILE A 109 5.30 -6.89 0.75
CA ILE A 109 4.10 -7.19 1.55
C ILE A 109 4.07 -8.67 1.96
N LEU A 110 4.34 -9.59 1.02
CA LEU A 110 4.34 -11.02 1.30
C LEU A 110 5.47 -11.40 2.25
N SER A 111 6.67 -10.84 2.09
CA SER A 111 7.79 -11.05 3.01
C SER A 111 7.47 -10.54 4.42
N ALA A 112 6.84 -9.36 4.52
CA ALA A 112 6.40 -8.84 5.81
C ALA A 112 5.39 -9.78 6.50
N TRP A 113 4.43 -10.31 5.74
CA TRP A 113 3.46 -11.28 6.26
C TRP A 113 4.13 -12.59 6.70
N GLU A 114 5.09 -13.10 5.91
CA GLU A 114 5.83 -14.32 6.21
C GLU A 114 6.67 -14.19 7.49
N HIS A 115 7.37 -13.06 7.64
CA HIS A 115 8.25 -12.84 8.78
C HIS A 115 7.52 -12.39 10.05
N PHE A 116 6.37 -11.73 9.91
CA PHE A 116 5.61 -11.15 11.02
C PHE A 116 4.12 -11.55 11.02
N PRO A 117 3.80 -12.86 10.90
CA PRO A 117 2.40 -13.31 10.77
C PRO A 117 1.53 -12.91 11.98
N GLY A 118 2.13 -12.82 13.18
CA GLY A 118 1.44 -12.38 14.39
C GLY A 118 1.01 -10.91 14.34
N PHE A 119 1.72 -10.06 13.61
CA PHE A 119 1.37 -8.66 13.42
C PHE A 119 0.12 -8.52 12.55
N PHE A 120 -0.02 -9.34 11.51
CA PHE A 120 -1.12 -9.24 10.55
C PHE A 120 -2.40 -9.94 11.01
N ARG A 121 -2.28 -10.92 11.94
CA ARG A 121 -3.43 -11.72 12.37
C ARG A 121 -4.50 -10.89 13.06
N GLY A 122 -5.71 -10.88 12.48
CA GLY A 122 -6.87 -10.17 13.02
C GLY A 122 -6.78 -8.64 12.91
N ARG A 123 -5.87 -8.12 12.10
CA ARG A 123 -5.71 -6.68 11.90
C ARG A 123 -6.73 -6.16 10.90
N ASP A 124 -7.53 -5.20 11.32
CA ASP A 124 -8.46 -4.49 10.44
C ASP A 124 -7.78 -3.23 9.86
N LEU A 125 -7.57 -3.22 8.55
CA LEU A 125 -7.01 -2.09 7.81
C LEU A 125 -8.09 -1.14 7.29
N GLY A 126 -9.36 -1.43 7.51
CA GLY A 126 -10.48 -0.67 6.97
C GLY A 126 -10.51 -0.69 5.43
N ILE A 127 -10.18 -1.82 4.83
CA ILE A 127 -10.31 -2.08 3.38
C ILE A 127 -11.35 -3.19 3.16
N PRO A 128 -11.91 -3.37 1.94
CA PRO A 128 -13.00 -4.34 1.71
C PRO A 128 -12.68 -5.78 2.15
N GLU A 129 -11.40 -6.16 2.12
CA GLU A 129 -10.95 -7.51 2.48
C GLU A 129 -10.66 -7.66 3.98
N SER A 130 -10.71 -6.59 4.77
CA SER A 130 -10.49 -6.68 6.22
C SER A 130 -11.62 -7.44 6.90
N GLY A 131 -11.26 -8.37 7.78
CA GLY A 131 -12.21 -9.14 8.59
C GLY A 131 -12.79 -10.39 7.92
N ASN A 132 -12.28 -10.79 6.76
CA ASN A 132 -12.66 -12.03 6.07
C ASN A 132 -11.69 -13.17 6.37
#